data_8cec3b8b11d122f356d40fb94c987908
#
_entry.id   8cec3b8b11d122f356d40fb94c987908
#
_cell.length_a   1.000
_cell.length_b   1.000
_cell.length_c   1.000
_cell.angle_alpha   90.00
_cell.angle_beta   90.00
_cell.angle_gamma   90.00
#
_symmetry.space_group_name_H-M   'P 1'
#
loop_
_entity.id
_entity.type
_entity.pdbx_description
1 polymer ?
#
loop_
_entity_poly.entity_id
_entity_poly.type
_entity_poly.pdbx_seq_one_letter_code
_entity_poly.pdbx_strand_id
1 'polypeptide(L)'
;MKRIKSKSNYSLVFPYLFYLLSNVILLADPLDHYWQQKVDYKMSITLLDSVRQLTGNSIIKYTNQSPDSLDRIYMHLYPNAFQKGSVKYREYLGNAGRGYRAKYFKDELEGFTSKIEVHNLSVALPVKGASWIHKVPILKQYEIDDTILEAKLNRKIAPGETVRIDLNWTHHVGEMVERAGYYAGQYNMAQWYPKMVVYDQEGWHSDVFHAEGEFYGEFGDFNVRFDIPKSFIIAASGVVVEGNPGWEDVVVDTSIEYNVWLDIHNSNLIESSENERRIVTFQAENVHDFAWVASKDFLYEGGLSKDGKTKVHVLYDKQRGENWTKVVLERSINALNWLEQKFGKYPYPQITTTDRIKSGGMEYPMLVMNGRDSESLIVHEYGHIYFYGILANNEVDEAWLDEGLTTNQTT
;
A
#
# COMPACT_ATOMS: atom_id res chain seq x y z
N MET A 1 -54.57 -63.82 -18.54
CA MET A 1 -54.25 -62.43 -18.06
C MET A 1 -52.75 -62.28 -18.03
N LYS A 2 -52.14 -61.69 -19.07
CA LYS A 2 -50.67 -61.38 -19.10
C LYS A 2 -50.46 -59.94 -18.71
N ARG A 3 -49.71 -59.68 -17.61
CA ARG A 3 -49.25 -58.38 -17.19
C ARG A 3 -48.07 -57.92 -18.05
N ILE A 4 -48.24 -56.89 -18.80
CA ILE A 4 -47.17 -56.17 -19.52
C ILE A 4 -46.48 -55.28 -18.50
N LYS A 5 -45.16 -55.47 -18.24
CA LYS A 5 -44.29 -54.56 -17.48
C LYS A 5 -43.73 -53.58 -18.48
N SER A 6 -44.15 -52.30 -18.38
CA SER A 6 -43.47 -51.20 -19.03
C SER A 6 -42.22 -50.83 -18.24
N LYS A 7 -41.04 -50.99 -18.87
CA LYS A 7 -39.79 -50.44 -18.34
C LYS A 7 -39.68 -48.98 -18.80
N SER A 8 -39.67 -48.07 -17.86
CA SER A 8 -39.45 -46.66 -18.12
C SER A 8 -37.96 -46.39 -18.40
N ASN A 9 -37.64 -45.86 -19.59
CA ASN A 9 -36.29 -45.52 -20.06
C ASN A 9 -35.87 -44.10 -19.65
N TYR A 10 -36.18 -43.67 -18.44
CA TYR A 10 -35.80 -42.29 -17.97
C TYR A 10 -34.42 -42.17 -17.32
N SER A 11 -33.65 -43.26 -17.21
CA SER A 11 -32.37 -43.21 -16.46
C SER A 11 -31.14 -42.77 -17.27
N LEU A 12 -31.25 -42.57 -18.58
CA LEU A 12 -30.12 -42.22 -19.44
C LEU A 12 -30.10 -40.74 -19.93
N VAL A 13 -31.17 -40.02 -19.78
CA VAL A 13 -31.26 -38.61 -20.25
C VAL A 13 -30.65 -37.63 -19.24
N PHE A 14 -30.74 -37.91 -17.95
CA PHE A 14 -30.26 -37.04 -16.88
C PHE A 14 -28.70 -36.87 -16.86
N PRO A 15 -27.89 -37.92 -16.98
CA PRO A 15 -26.42 -37.75 -17.00
C PRO A 15 -25.93 -37.04 -18.26
N TYR A 16 -26.62 -37.20 -19.41
CA TYR A 16 -26.21 -36.48 -20.64
C TYR A 16 -26.54 -35.02 -20.59
N LEU A 17 -27.64 -34.61 -19.96
CA LEU A 17 -28.02 -33.20 -19.77
C LEU A 17 -27.07 -32.50 -18.79
N PHE A 18 -26.63 -33.21 -17.74
CA PHE A 18 -25.66 -32.71 -16.77
C PHE A 18 -24.26 -32.56 -17.39
N TYR A 19 -23.85 -33.47 -18.26
CA TYR A 19 -22.59 -33.43 -19.00
C TYR A 19 -22.58 -32.29 -20.04
N LEU A 20 -23.70 -32.04 -20.71
CA LEU A 20 -23.85 -30.90 -21.63
C LEU A 20 -23.90 -29.55 -20.89
N LEU A 21 -24.57 -29.45 -19.74
CA LEU A 21 -24.58 -28.27 -18.92
C LEU A 21 -23.22 -27.97 -18.28
N SER A 22 -22.47 -28.98 -17.84
CA SER A 22 -21.12 -28.81 -17.30
C SER A 22 -20.10 -28.36 -18.37
N ASN A 23 -20.26 -28.80 -19.63
CA ASN A 23 -19.39 -28.36 -20.72
C ASN A 23 -19.76 -26.97 -21.26
N VAL A 24 -21.00 -26.50 -21.09
CA VAL A 24 -21.40 -25.14 -21.47
C VAL A 24 -20.90 -24.14 -20.42
N ILE A 25 -20.80 -24.53 -19.15
CA ILE A 25 -20.20 -23.69 -18.09
C ILE A 25 -18.68 -23.56 -18.24
N LEU A 26 -18.01 -24.54 -18.89
CA LEU A 26 -16.57 -24.54 -19.14
C LEU A 26 -16.14 -23.75 -20.40
N LEU A 27 -17.07 -23.20 -21.17
CA LEU A 27 -16.79 -22.48 -22.42
C LEU A 27 -16.93 -20.95 -22.33
N ALA A 28 -17.38 -20.43 -21.21
CA ALA A 28 -17.26 -18.99 -20.94
C ALA A 28 -15.89 -18.76 -20.30
N ASP A 29 -14.95 -18.19 -21.03
CA ASP A 29 -13.72 -17.66 -20.42
C ASP A 29 -14.16 -16.53 -19.49
N PRO A 30 -14.02 -16.69 -18.15
CA PRO A 30 -14.43 -15.64 -17.22
C PRO A 30 -13.62 -14.35 -17.39
N LEU A 31 -12.57 -14.39 -18.20
CA LEU A 31 -11.71 -13.25 -18.49
C LEU A 31 -12.09 -12.50 -19.78
N ASP A 32 -13.02 -13.02 -20.61
CA ASP A 32 -13.43 -12.38 -21.89
C ASP A 32 -13.98 -10.95 -21.73
N HIS A 33 -14.32 -10.54 -20.50
CA HIS A 33 -14.83 -9.19 -20.19
C HIS A 33 -14.12 -8.56 -18.97
N TYR A 34 -13.03 -9.17 -18.47
CA TYR A 34 -12.28 -8.63 -17.36
C TYR A 34 -11.39 -7.47 -17.82
N TRP A 35 -11.42 -6.39 -17.07
CA TRP A 35 -10.56 -5.22 -17.26
C TRP A 35 -10.21 -4.61 -15.90
N GLN A 36 -9.08 -3.96 -15.85
CA GLN A 36 -8.64 -3.13 -14.73
C GLN A 36 -8.16 -1.80 -15.30
N GLN A 37 -8.30 -0.73 -14.55
CA GLN A 37 -7.70 0.55 -14.93
C GLN A 37 -6.17 0.45 -14.83
N LYS A 38 -5.46 1.29 -15.56
CA LYS A 38 -4.01 1.42 -15.42
C LYS A 38 -3.65 2.79 -14.87
N VAL A 39 -2.85 2.80 -13.80
CA VAL A 39 -2.44 4.03 -13.13
C VAL A 39 -0.93 4.05 -12.92
N ASP A 40 -0.22 5.01 -13.53
CA ASP A 40 1.21 5.19 -13.32
C ASP A 40 1.46 6.47 -12.52
N TYR A 41 2.25 6.39 -11.45
CA TYR A 41 2.60 7.51 -10.58
C TYR A 41 4.06 7.91 -10.74
N LYS A 42 4.32 9.19 -10.97
CA LYS A 42 5.64 9.80 -10.81
C LYS A 42 5.53 10.92 -9.78
N MET A 43 6.18 10.74 -8.64
CA MET A 43 6.09 11.67 -7.52
C MET A 43 7.47 12.21 -7.12
N SER A 44 7.51 13.48 -6.73
CA SER A 44 8.66 14.11 -6.09
C SER A 44 8.22 14.67 -4.75
N ILE A 45 8.85 14.23 -3.68
CA ILE A 45 8.45 14.46 -2.30
C ILE A 45 9.58 15.11 -1.55
N THR A 46 9.29 16.19 -0.81
CA THR A 46 10.23 16.81 0.11
C THR A 46 9.70 16.72 1.53
N LEU A 47 10.48 16.15 2.45
CA LEU A 47 10.19 16.14 3.89
C LEU A 47 10.78 17.37 4.56
N LEU A 48 9.93 18.15 5.21
CA LEU A 48 10.28 19.28 6.11
C LEU A 48 10.06 18.81 7.56
N ASP A 49 11.09 18.18 8.14
CA ASP A 49 11.01 17.52 9.46
C ASP A 49 10.65 18.48 10.58
N SER A 50 11.20 19.70 10.58
CA SER A 50 10.96 20.72 11.62
C SER A 50 9.49 21.11 11.80
N VAL A 51 8.67 20.93 10.77
CA VAL A 51 7.23 21.23 10.76
C VAL A 51 6.38 20.01 10.47
N ARG A 52 6.99 18.81 10.40
CA ARG A 52 6.32 17.53 10.08
C ARG A 52 5.43 17.65 8.84
N GLN A 53 6.01 18.09 7.74
CA GLN A 53 5.27 18.37 6.52
C GLN A 53 5.94 17.68 5.32
N LEU A 54 5.10 17.14 4.45
CA LEU A 54 5.52 16.72 3.11
C LEU A 54 4.98 17.72 2.09
N THR A 55 5.84 18.13 1.17
CA THR A 55 5.38 18.77 -0.07
C THR A 55 5.55 17.79 -1.21
N GLY A 56 4.49 17.61 -2.01
CA GLY A 56 4.45 16.66 -3.10
C GLY A 56 4.10 17.28 -4.43
N ASN A 57 4.79 16.84 -5.47
CA ASN A 57 4.40 17.03 -6.86
C ASN A 57 4.16 15.66 -7.47
N SER A 58 2.94 15.43 -7.97
CA SER A 58 2.53 14.16 -8.57
C SER A 58 2.14 14.37 -10.03
N ILE A 59 2.66 13.50 -10.88
CA ILE A 59 2.24 13.31 -12.25
C ILE A 59 1.65 11.90 -12.33
N ILE A 60 0.34 11.82 -12.58
CA ILE A 60 -0.37 10.55 -12.69
C ILE A 60 -0.82 10.37 -14.13
N LYS A 61 -0.58 9.20 -14.70
CA LYS A 61 -1.18 8.79 -15.96
C LYS A 61 -2.28 7.77 -15.62
N TYR A 62 -3.48 8.11 -16.00
CA TYR A 62 -4.64 7.24 -15.82
C TYR A 62 -5.16 6.83 -17.19
N THR A 63 -5.19 5.53 -17.45
CA THR A 63 -5.73 4.96 -18.70
C THR A 63 -7.06 4.29 -18.42
N ASN A 64 -8.12 4.79 -19.03
CA ASN A 64 -9.44 4.19 -18.95
C ASN A 64 -9.49 2.92 -19.79
N GLN A 65 -9.38 1.77 -19.16
CA GLN A 65 -9.49 0.45 -19.80
C GLN A 65 -10.92 -0.14 -19.72
N SER A 66 -11.84 0.58 -19.04
CA SER A 66 -13.25 0.17 -19.01
C SER A 66 -13.96 0.36 -20.34
N PRO A 67 -15.09 -0.28 -20.56
CA PRO A 67 -15.95 -0.02 -21.71
C PRO A 67 -16.68 1.33 -21.64
N ASP A 68 -16.62 2.02 -20.50
CA ASP A 68 -17.37 3.22 -20.22
C ASP A 68 -16.61 4.50 -20.56
N SER A 69 -17.33 5.59 -20.81
CA SER A 69 -16.75 6.93 -20.94
C SER A 69 -16.90 7.71 -19.64
N LEU A 70 -15.79 8.05 -19.00
CA LEU A 70 -15.74 8.65 -17.67
C LEU A 70 -15.88 10.18 -17.75
N ASP A 71 -16.84 10.78 -17.06
CA ASP A 71 -17.08 12.22 -17.01
C ASP A 71 -16.46 12.89 -15.75
N ARG A 72 -15.85 12.10 -14.88
CA ARG A 72 -15.17 12.51 -13.66
C ARG A 72 -14.09 11.52 -13.28
N ILE A 73 -13.23 11.92 -12.37
CA ILE A 73 -12.27 11.07 -11.68
C ILE A 73 -12.33 11.35 -10.19
N TYR A 74 -11.99 10.35 -9.38
CA TYR A 74 -11.93 10.47 -7.93
C TYR A 74 -10.54 10.15 -7.40
N MET A 75 -10.17 10.80 -6.29
CA MET A 75 -8.96 10.51 -5.55
C MET A 75 -9.27 10.39 -4.06
N HIS A 76 -8.68 9.42 -3.40
CA HIS A 76 -8.63 9.36 -1.96
C HIS A 76 -7.57 10.33 -1.43
N LEU A 77 -7.95 11.10 -0.43
CA LEU A 77 -7.09 11.95 0.40
C LEU A 77 -7.13 11.38 1.83
N TYR A 78 -6.71 10.13 1.99
CA TYR A 78 -6.83 9.39 3.25
C TYR A 78 -6.31 10.11 4.50
N PRO A 79 -5.23 10.94 4.45
CA PRO A 79 -4.81 11.74 5.59
C PRO A 79 -5.90 12.62 6.19
N ASN A 80 -6.90 13.03 5.40
CA ASN A 80 -8.00 13.88 5.86
C ASN A 80 -8.93 13.16 6.85
N ALA A 81 -8.94 11.83 6.87
CA ALA A 81 -9.67 11.06 7.87
C ALA A 81 -9.20 11.37 9.30
N PHE A 82 -7.91 11.73 9.45
CA PHE A 82 -7.27 12.04 10.72
C PHE A 82 -7.32 13.54 11.06
N GLN A 83 -8.42 14.20 10.71
CA GLN A 83 -8.77 15.55 11.11
C GLN A 83 -9.94 15.53 12.10
N LYS A 84 -9.97 16.51 13.01
CA LYS A 84 -11.16 16.73 13.85
C LYS A 84 -12.35 17.08 12.96
N GLY A 85 -13.45 16.35 13.14
CA GLY A 85 -14.69 16.55 12.37
C GLY A 85 -14.85 15.66 11.13
N SER A 86 -13.83 14.88 10.73
CA SER A 86 -13.97 13.85 9.70
C SER A 86 -14.99 12.76 10.08
N VAL A 87 -15.41 11.94 9.11
CA VAL A 87 -16.26 10.78 9.38
C VAL A 87 -15.60 9.87 10.40
N LYS A 88 -14.34 9.46 10.15
CA LYS A 88 -13.55 8.62 11.05
C LYS A 88 -13.42 9.21 12.46
N TYR A 89 -13.17 10.51 12.59
CA TYR A 89 -13.12 11.18 13.89
C TYR A 89 -14.44 11.07 14.66
N ARG A 90 -15.58 11.29 13.99
CA ARG A 90 -16.91 11.17 14.63
C ARG A 90 -17.21 9.74 15.07
N GLU A 91 -16.77 8.75 14.31
CA GLU A 91 -16.90 7.34 14.65
C GLU A 91 -16.05 6.98 15.87
N TYR A 92 -14.80 7.44 15.92
CA TYR A 92 -13.93 7.30 17.11
C TYR A 92 -14.53 7.96 18.33
N LEU A 93 -15.08 9.16 18.21
CA LEU A 93 -15.84 9.81 19.33
C LEU A 93 -17.02 8.97 19.78
N GLY A 94 -17.79 8.41 18.85
CA GLY A 94 -18.90 7.52 19.14
C GLY A 94 -18.49 6.24 19.88
N ASN A 95 -17.31 5.72 19.57
CA ASN A 95 -16.74 4.51 20.14
C ASN A 95 -15.97 4.75 21.45
N ALA A 96 -15.46 5.97 21.68
CA ALA A 96 -14.63 6.32 22.85
C ALA A 96 -15.32 6.13 24.23
N GLY A 97 -16.62 6.00 24.26
CA GLY A 97 -17.39 5.69 25.49
C GLY A 97 -17.90 4.25 25.57
N ARG A 98 -17.54 3.37 24.63
CA ARG A 98 -18.16 2.05 24.46
C ARG A 98 -17.15 0.92 24.41
N GLY A 99 -17.50 -0.20 25.06
CA GLY A 99 -16.78 -1.46 24.99
C GLY A 99 -15.37 -1.45 25.57
N TYR A 100 -14.64 -2.55 25.38
CA TYR A 100 -13.28 -2.73 25.91
C TYR A 100 -12.21 -1.89 25.21
N ARG A 101 -12.47 -1.40 24.00
CA ARG A 101 -11.57 -0.51 23.22
C ARG A 101 -11.78 0.98 23.52
N ALA A 102 -12.73 1.35 24.39
CA ALA A 102 -13.07 2.75 24.68
C ALA A 102 -11.83 3.62 25.02
N LYS A 103 -10.90 3.10 25.83
CA LYS A 103 -9.67 3.80 26.17
C LYS A 103 -8.79 4.03 24.94
N TYR A 104 -8.62 3.03 24.10
CA TYR A 104 -7.83 3.12 22.86
C TYR A 104 -8.34 4.24 21.96
N PHE A 105 -9.63 4.26 21.62
CA PHE A 105 -10.22 5.31 20.81
C PHE A 105 -10.10 6.70 21.43
N LYS A 106 -10.19 6.81 22.75
CA LYS A 106 -10.04 8.09 23.45
C LYS A 106 -8.61 8.63 23.35
N ASP A 107 -7.62 7.77 23.55
CA ASP A 107 -6.20 8.15 23.50
C ASP A 107 -5.79 8.51 22.05
N GLU A 108 -6.36 7.84 21.04
CA GLU A 108 -6.09 8.11 19.63
C GLU A 108 -6.66 9.45 19.13
N LEU A 109 -7.77 9.94 19.71
CA LEU A 109 -8.44 11.18 19.27
C LEU A 109 -7.53 12.43 19.31
N GLU A 110 -6.52 12.46 20.18
CA GLU A 110 -5.56 13.56 20.22
C GLU A 110 -4.65 13.59 19.00
N GLY A 111 -4.41 12.44 18.37
CA GLY A 111 -3.60 12.29 17.16
C GLY A 111 -4.28 12.76 15.86
N PHE A 112 -5.57 13.12 15.89
CA PHE A 112 -6.31 13.58 14.72
C PHE A 112 -5.92 14.98 14.29
N THR A 113 -4.72 15.12 13.75
CA THR A 113 -4.10 16.38 13.31
C THR A 113 -3.54 16.29 11.88
N SER A 114 -3.66 15.13 11.22
CA SER A 114 -3.17 14.94 9.87
C SER A 114 -4.09 15.57 8.84
N LYS A 115 -3.52 16.13 7.77
CA LYS A 115 -4.29 16.77 6.69
C LYS A 115 -3.48 16.81 5.40
N ILE A 116 -4.15 16.56 4.27
CA ILE A 116 -3.58 16.82 2.96
C ILE A 116 -4.34 17.96 2.27
N GLU A 117 -3.61 18.90 1.69
CA GLU A 117 -4.12 20.05 0.95
C GLU A 117 -3.69 19.96 -0.51
N VAL A 118 -4.64 20.06 -1.44
CA VAL A 118 -4.35 20.12 -2.88
C VAL A 118 -4.31 21.56 -3.30
N HIS A 119 -3.17 22.02 -3.83
CA HIS A 119 -2.96 23.41 -4.24
C HIS A 119 -3.29 23.64 -5.70
N ASN A 120 -2.82 22.74 -6.56
CA ASN A 120 -3.05 22.81 -7.99
C ASN A 120 -3.44 21.42 -8.49
N LEU A 121 -4.49 21.35 -9.27
CA LEU A 121 -4.92 20.15 -9.99
C LEU A 121 -5.16 20.49 -11.47
N SER A 122 -4.61 19.73 -12.35
CA SER A 122 -4.95 19.77 -13.76
C SER A 122 -5.17 18.36 -14.31
N VAL A 123 -6.17 18.19 -15.16
CA VAL A 123 -6.43 16.94 -15.89
C VAL A 123 -6.43 17.29 -17.37
N ALA A 124 -5.63 16.58 -18.17
CA ALA A 124 -5.46 16.90 -19.58
C ALA A 124 -5.28 15.65 -20.44
N LEU A 125 -5.72 15.74 -21.68
CA LEU A 125 -5.48 14.76 -22.74
C LEU A 125 -4.28 15.15 -23.59
N PRO A 126 -3.50 14.19 -24.13
CA PRO A 126 -2.47 14.48 -25.09
C PRO A 126 -3.09 14.98 -26.42
N VAL A 127 -2.42 15.89 -27.08
CA VAL A 127 -2.76 16.18 -28.48
C VAL A 127 -2.31 14.99 -29.33
N LYS A 128 -3.20 14.47 -30.17
CA LYS A 128 -2.95 13.26 -30.97
C LYS A 128 -1.68 13.44 -31.83
N GLY A 129 -0.74 12.53 -31.64
CA GLY A 129 0.55 12.53 -32.38
C GLY A 129 1.60 13.51 -31.84
N ALA A 130 1.32 14.21 -30.73
CA ALA A 130 2.25 15.10 -30.07
C ALA A 130 2.74 14.53 -28.72
N SER A 131 3.86 15.07 -28.23
CA SER A 131 4.32 14.77 -26.85
C SER A 131 3.39 15.40 -25.81
N TRP A 132 3.52 14.98 -24.53
CA TRP A 132 2.76 15.57 -23.40
C TRP A 132 3.00 17.06 -23.17
N ILE A 133 3.90 17.71 -23.94
CA ILE A 133 4.08 19.16 -23.93
C ILE A 133 2.85 19.86 -24.50
N HIS A 134 2.19 19.24 -25.51
CA HIS A 134 0.96 19.74 -26.11
C HIS A 134 -0.22 18.92 -25.56
N LYS A 135 -0.94 19.49 -24.58
CA LYS A 135 -2.07 18.85 -23.91
C LYS A 135 -3.30 19.74 -23.89
N VAL A 136 -4.47 19.13 -23.93
CA VAL A 136 -5.76 19.82 -23.85
C VAL A 136 -6.33 19.66 -22.45
N PRO A 137 -6.50 20.74 -21.68
CA PRO A 137 -7.14 20.69 -20.37
C PRO A 137 -8.59 20.22 -20.49
N ILE A 138 -8.97 19.30 -19.62
CA ILE A 138 -10.34 18.79 -19.55
C ILE A 138 -10.95 18.88 -18.14
N LEU A 139 -10.21 19.37 -17.15
CA LEU A 139 -10.77 19.62 -15.82
C LEU A 139 -11.74 20.79 -15.89
N LYS A 140 -12.97 20.59 -15.39
CA LYS A 140 -14.00 21.61 -15.25
C LYS A 140 -13.92 22.28 -13.87
N GLN A 141 -13.94 21.46 -12.83
CA GLN A 141 -13.87 21.87 -11.42
C GLN A 141 -13.56 20.66 -10.56
N TYR A 142 -13.11 20.86 -9.34
CA TYR A 142 -13.03 19.80 -8.33
C TYR A 142 -13.58 20.29 -7.01
N GLU A 143 -13.99 19.34 -6.18
CA GLU A 143 -14.42 19.56 -4.81
C GLU A 143 -13.85 18.45 -3.91
N ILE A 144 -13.68 18.74 -2.63
CA ILE A 144 -13.17 17.80 -1.64
C ILE A 144 -14.23 17.69 -0.55
N ASP A 145 -14.69 16.46 -0.32
CA ASP A 145 -15.56 16.12 0.79
C ASP A 145 -14.89 15.02 1.62
N ASP A 146 -14.58 15.34 2.87
CA ASP A 146 -13.85 14.45 3.79
C ASP A 146 -12.54 13.90 3.16
N THR A 147 -12.47 12.61 2.86
CA THR A 147 -11.32 11.94 2.25
C THR A 147 -11.42 11.80 0.73
N ILE A 148 -12.45 12.34 0.10
CA ILE A 148 -12.69 12.17 -1.34
C ILE A 148 -12.53 13.49 -2.08
N LEU A 149 -11.70 13.49 -3.10
CA LEU A 149 -11.64 14.53 -4.12
C LEU A 149 -12.37 14.05 -5.35
N GLU A 150 -13.44 14.78 -5.75
CA GLU A 150 -14.12 14.59 -7.03
C GLU A 150 -13.67 15.65 -8.03
N ALA A 151 -13.18 15.24 -9.20
CA ALA A 151 -12.81 16.14 -10.28
C ALA A 151 -13.72 15.90 -11.49
N LYS A 152 -14.62 16.86 -11.76
CA LYS A 152 -15.56 16.86 -12.90
C LYS A 152 -14.86 17.31 -14.17
N LEU A 153 -15.12 16.63 -15.28
CA LEU A 153 -14.49 16.89 -16.55
C LEU A 153 -15.45 17.61 -17.53
N ASN A 154 -14.91 18.47 -18.37
CA ASN A 154 -15.67 19.11 -19.45
C ASN A 154 -15.71 18.26 -20.73
N ARG A 155 -14.91 17.20 -20.78
CA ARG A 155 -14.88 16.16 -21.82
C ARG A 155 -14.68 14.81 -21.15
N LYS A 156 -15.47 13.81 -21.54
CA LYS A 156 -15.32 12.43 -21.04
C LYS A 156 -14.02 11.79 -21.51
N ILE A 157 -13.48 10.92 -20.69
CA ILE A 157 -12.35 10.04 -21.02
C ILE A 157 -12.94 8.79 -21.67
N ALA A 158 -12.72 8.61 -22.97
CA ALA A 158 -13.24 7.45 -23.69
C ALA A 158 -12.48 6.14 -23.33
N PRO A 159 -13.07 4.97 -23.61
CA PRO A 159 -12.36 3.68 -23.51
C PRO A 159 -11.02 3.73 -24.26
N GLY A 160 -9.97 3.26 -23.63
CA GLY A 160 -8.59 3.25 -24.12
C GLY A 160 -7.86 4.60 -24.09
N GLU A 161 -8.50 5.69 -23.70
CA GLU A 161 -7.81 6.98 -23.57
C GLU A 161 -7.00 7.09 -22.27
N THR A 162 -5.84 7.71 -22.38
CA THR A 162 -4.98 8.04 -21.23
C THR A 162 -5.03 9.53 -20.97
N VAL A 163 -5.30 9.92 -19.74
CA VAL A 163 -5.17 11.31 -19.25
C VAL A 163 -3.92 11.46 -18.40
N ARG A 164 -3.38 12.67 -18.39
CA ARG A 164 -2.37 13.10 -17.44
C ARG A 164 -3.01 14.00 -16.40
N ILE A 165 -2.73 13.69 -15.15
CA ILE A 165 -3.13 14.47 -13.99
C ILE A 165 -1.86 15.02 -13.36
N ASP A 166 -1.77 16.34 -13.23
CA ASP A 166 -0.69 17.02 -12.52
C ASP A 166 -1.28 17.66 -11.27
N LEU A 167 -0.69 17.40 -10.11
CA LEU A 167 -1.12 18.04 -8.87
C LEU A 167 0.05 18.35 -7.94
N ASN A 168 -0.05 19.51 -7.25
CA ASN A 168 0.80 19.88 -6.13
C ASN A 168 -0.01 19.82 -4.85
N TRP A 169 0.58 19.27 -3.82
CA TRP A 169 -0.10 19.09 -2.54
C TRP A 169 0.86 19.21 -1.37
N THR A 170 0.29 19.42 -0.20
CA THR A 170 1.00 19.42 1.08
C THR A 170 0.29 18.45 2.03
N HIS A 171 1.05 17.59 2.70
CA HIS A 171 0.55 16.74 3.76
C HIS A 171 1.14 17.19 5.10
N HIS A 172 0.31 17.68 6.01
CA HIS A 172 0.65 17.92 7.40
C HIS A 172 0.56 16.59 8.14
N VAL A 173 1.73 16.04 8.49
CA VAL A 173 1.82 14.73 9.13
C VAL A 173 1.47 14.87 10.61
N GLY A 174 0.37 14.25 11.00
CA GLY A 174 -0.08 14.18 12.41
C GLY A 174 0.71 13.18 13.24
N GLU A 175 0.36 13.10 14.52
CA GLU A 175 0.81 11.98 15.36
C GLU A 175 0.32 10.65 14.77
N MET A 176 1.07 9.57 15.00
CA MET A 176 0.72 8.27 14.48
C MET A 176 -0.57 7.75 15.13
N VAL A 177 -1.61 7.69 14.31
CA VAL A 177 -2.86 7.00 14.61
C VAL A 177 -2.91 5.75 13.71
N GLU A 178 -3.20 4.60 14.29
CA GLU A 178 -3.19 3.32 13.59
C GLU A 178 -1.84 3.05 12.89
N ARG A 179 -1.80 3.16 11.56
CA ARG A 179 -0.70 2.74 10.68
C ARG A 179 0.11 3.91 10.09
N ALA A 180 -0.36 5.15 10.24
CA ALA A 180 0.24 6.31 9.59
C ALA A 180 0.48 7.47 10.55
N GLY A 181 1.55 8.20 10.33
CA GLY A 181 1.91 9.41 11.08
C GLY A 181 3.34 9.40 11.61
N TYR A 182 3.62 10.36 12.47
CA TYR A 182 4.91 10.53 13.14
C TYR A 182 4.80 10.06 14.61
N TYR A 183 5.77 9.28 15.06
CA TYR A 183 5.87 8.86 16.46
C TYR A 183 7.32 8.57 16.85
N ALA A 184 7.77 9.11 17.98
CA ALA A 184 9.08 8.82 18.58
C ALA A 184 10.27 8.92 17.59
N GLY A 185 10.29 9.93 16.72
CA GLY A 185 11.39 10.12 15.77
C GLY A 185 11.22 9.40 14.42
N GLN A 186 10.16 8.60 14.28
CA GLN A 186 9.90 7.80 13.07
C GLN A 186 8.66 8.31 12.32
N TYR A 187 8.76 8.34 11.01
CA TYR A 187 7.65 8.48 10.08
C TYR A 187 7.24 7.10 9.58
N ASN A 188 5.97 6.72 9.78
CA ASN A 188 5.32 5.60 9.12
C ASN A 188 4.29 6.18 8.17
N MET A 189 4.53 6.05 6.87
CA MET A 189 3.74 6.75 5.86
C MET A 189 2.99 5.76 4.99
N ALA A 190 1.79 5.46 5.47
CA ALA A 190 0.76 4.68 4.83
C ALA A 190 -0.33 5.60 4.29
N GLN A 191 -0.94 5.30 3.14
CA GLN A 191 -2.02 6.10 2.51
C GLN A 191 -1.75 7.62 2.50
N TRP A 192 -0.54 8.02 2.22
CA TRP A 192 0.02 9.35 2.50
C TRP A 192 -0.09 10.35 1.34
N TYR A 193 -0.50 9.92 0.17
CA TYR A 193 -0.55 10.70 -1.08
C TYR A 193 -1.96 10.68 -1.69
N PRO A 194 -2.31 11.64 -2.58
CA PRO A 194 -3.55 11.56 -3.35
C PRO A 194 -3.55 10.33 -4.26
N LYS A 195 -4.37 9.33 -3.92
CA LYS A 195 -4.46 8.03 -4.59
C LYS A 195 -5.70 7.96 -5.47
N MET A 196 -5.56 7.47 -6.70
CA MET A 196 -6.72 7.24 -7.58
C MET A 196 -7.66 6.24 -6.95
N VAL A 197 -8.95 6.55 -6.99
CA VAL A 197 -10.03 5.64 -6.60
C VAL A 197 -10.16 4.55 -7.67
N VAL A 198 -10.47 3.34 -7.27
CA VAL A 198 -10.76 2.22 -8.19
C VAL A 198 -12.07 2.49 -8.93
N TYR A 199 -12.04 2.21 -10.24
CA TYR A 199 -13.23 2.12 -11.07
C TYR A 199 -13.29 0.74 -11.70
N ASP A 200 -14.28 -0.03 -11.35
CA ASP A 200 -14.51 -1.39 -11.83
C ASP A 200 -15.92 -1.58 -12.41
N GLN A 201 -16.41 -2.81 -12.49
CA GLN A 201 -17.72 -3.13 -13.05
C GLN A 201 -18.89 -2.58 -12.23
N GLU A 202 -18.68 -2.26 -10.96
CA GLU A 202 -19.67 -1.65 -10.06
C GLU A 202 -19.61 -0.12 -10.09
N GLY A 203 -18.59 0.46 -10.72
CA GLY A 203 -18.38 1.90 -10.84
C GLY A 203 -17.20 2.40 -9.98
N TRP A 204 -17.31 3.66 -9.51
CA TRP A 204 -16.30 4.26 -8.64
C TRP A 204 -16.52 3.86 -7.18
N HIS A 205 -15.49 3.29 -6.56
CA HIS A 205 -15.46 2.97 -5.12
C HIS A 205 -14.97 4.17 -4.30
N SER A 206 -15.75 5.26 -4.34
CA SER A 206 -15.39 6.54 -3.72
C SER A 206 -15.89 6.66 -2.27
N ASP A 207 -15.69 5.61 -1.49
CA ASP A 207 -16.08 5.58 -0.08
C ASP A 207 -15.11 6.40 0.77
N VAL A 208 -15.64 7.10 1.77
CA VAL A 208 -14.81 7.79 2.75
C VAL A 208 -14.10 6.79 3.66
N PHE A 209 -12.98 7.19 4.24
CA PHE A 209 -12.23 6.32 5.14
C PHE A 209 -12.87 6.27 6.53
N HIS A 210 -13.42 5.13 6.89
CA HIS A 210 -14.09 4.84 8.16
C HIS A 210 -13.12 4.42 9.28
N ALA A 211 -13.64 4.28 10.51
CA ALA A 211 -12.88 3.81 11.67
C ALA A 211 -12.49 2.33 11.58
N GLU A 212 -13.32 1.54 10.94
CA GLU A 212 -13.10 0.12 10.66
C GLU A 212 -13.09 -0.08 9.15
N GLY A 213 -12.23 -0.95 8.64
CA GLY A 213 -12.12 -1.27 7.21
C GLY A 213 -10.71 -1.14 6.67
N GLU A 214 -10.47 -1.79 5.55
CA GLU A 214 -9.22 -1.80 4.81
C GLU A 214 -9.37 -1.00 3.50
N PHE A 215 -8.51 -1.22 2.52
CA PHE A 215 -8.39 -0.36 1.35
C PHE A 215 -8.63 -1.13 0.06
N TYR A 216 -8.94 -0.38 -0.98
CA TYR A 216 -9.02 -0.89 -2.34
C TYR A 216 -8.15 -0.05 -3.26
N GLY A 217 -7.30 -0.67 -4.07
CA GLY A 217 -6.33 0.04 -4.89
C GLY A 217 -6.14 -0.56 -6.28
N GLU A 218 -6.07 0.31 -7.29
CA GLU A 218 -5.67 -0.08 -8.64
C GLU A 218 -4.18 -0.43 -8.69
N PHE A 219 -3.83 -1.44 -9.48
CA PHE A 219 -2.45 -1.72 -9.81
C PHE A 219 -1.83 -0.60 -10.66
N GLY A 220 -0.59 -0.27 -10.33
CA GLY A 220 0.14 0.75 -11.04
C GLY A 220 1.64 0.66 -10.84
N ASP A 221 2.36 1.48 -11.63
CA ASP A 221 3.79 1.65 -11.51
C ASP A 221 4.09 2.95 -10.77
N PHE A 222 4.99 2.88 -9.80
CA PHE A 222 5.37 4.01 -8.97
C PHE A 222 6.84 4.35 -9.19
N ASN A 223 7.13 5.62 -9.45
CA ASN A 223 8.47 6.19 -9.40
C ASN A 223 8.45 7.38 -8.43
N VAL A 224 9.03 7.18 -7.26
CA VAL A 224 8.94 8.14 -6.14
C VAL A 224 10.32 8.60 -5.74
N ARG A 225 10.59 9.90 -5.98
CA ARG A 225 11.81 10.58 -5.60
C ARG A 225 11.60 11.30 -4.27
N PHE A 226 12.38 10.94 -3.29
CA PHE A 226 12.41 11.57 -1.98
C PHE A 226 13.58 12.53 -1.85
N ASP A 227 13.32 13.68 -1.24
CA ASP A 227 14.26 14.67 -0.75
C ASP A 227 14.00 14.85 0.74
N ILE A 228 14.83 14.23 1.59
CA ILE A 228 14.68 14.17 3.04
C ILE A 228 15.96 14.64 3.74
N PRO A 229 15.92 15.04 5.03
CA PRO A 229 17.14 15.31 5.77
C PRO A 229 18.06 14.07 5.77
N LYS A 230 19.35 14.28 5.57
CA LYS A 230 20.36 13.21 5.39
C LYS A 230 20.44 12.26 6.59
N SER A 231 20.10 12.75 7.77
CA SER A 231 20.06 11.96 9.01
C SER A 231 19.01 10.86 9.02
N PHE A 232 17.99 10.90 8.15
CA PHE A 232 16.99 9.85 8.06
C PHE A 232 17.46 8.70 7.19
N ILE A 233 17.25 7.49 7.68
CA ILE A 233 17.34 6.24 6.95
C ILE A 233 15.95 5.91 6.47
N ILE A 234 15.78 5.62 5.17
CA ILE A 234 14.46 5.41 4.57
C ILE A 234 14.33 4.04 3.92
N ALA A 235 13.16 3.43 4.08
CA ALA A 235 12.71 2.28 3.30
C ALA A 235 11.35 2.58 2.67
N ALA A 236 11.06 1.99 1.52
CA ALA A 236 9.81 2.18 0.82
C ALA A 236 9.41 0.93 0.03
N SER A 237 8.16 0.88 -0.42
CA SER A 237 7.73 -0.03 -1.47
C SER A 237 8.65 0.11 -2.69
N GLY A 238 9.02 -1.03 -3.30
CA GLY A 238 9.88 -1.04 -4.49
C GLY A 238 11.38 -1.10 -4.21
N VAL A 239 12.15 -0.93 -5.25
CA VAL A 239 13.61 -0.99 -5.25
C VAL A 239 14.23 0.39 -5.38
N VAL A 240 15.39 0.60 -4.77
CA VAL A 240 16.20 1.80 -4.98
C VAL A 240 16.77 1.78 -6.39
N VAL A 241 16.44 2.81 -7.20
CA VAL A 241 16.95 2.95 -8.57
C VAL A 241 17.95 4.11 -8.71
N GLU A 242 17.94 5.05 -7.76
CA GLU A 242 18.87 6.19 -7.74
C GLU A 242 19.09 6.66 -6.30
N GLY A 243 20.33 7.05 -5.97
CA GLY A 243 20.68 7.61 -4.67
C GLY A 243 20.99 6.54 -3.61
N ASN A 244 21.12 6.99 -2.36
CA ASN A 244 21.45 6.13 -1.22
C ASN A 244 20.38 6.29 -0.12
N PRO A 245 19.64 5.22 0.26
CA PRO A 245 18.63 5.25 1.32
C PRO A 245 19.21 5.37 2.73
N GLY A 246 20.54 5.27 2.88
CA GLY A 246 21.25 5.33 4.15
C GLY A 246 21.53 3.98 4.78
N TRP A 247 21.17 2.89 4.15
CA TRP A 247 21.31 1.55 4.73
C TRP A 247 22.76 1.17 5.02
N GLU A 248 23.69 1.54 4.11
CA GLU A 248 25.11 1.24 4.25
C GLU A 248 25.75 1.94 5.47
N ASP A 249 25.17 3.07 5.89
CA ASP A 249 25.67 3.87 7.01
C ASP A 249 25.38 3.19 8.37
N VAL A 250 24.41 2.26 8.41
CA VAL A 250 23.85 1.67 9.63
C VAL A 250 23.75 0.13 9.61
N VAL A 251 24.60 -0.52 8.81
CA VAL A 251 24.69 -1.99 8.76
C VAL A 251 25.20 -2.53 10.08
N VAL A 252 24.44 -3.45 10.69
CA VAL A 252 24.84 -4.09 11.94
C VAL A 252 25.90 -5.16 11.67
N ASP A 253 27.05 -5.06 12.37
CA ASP A 253 28.03 -6.15 12.39
C ASP A 253 27.57 -7.26 13.34
N THR A 254 27.00 -8.28 12.75
CA THR A 254 26.46 -9.43 13.49
C THR A 254 27.52 -10.43 13.95
N SER A 255 28.82 -10.17 13.72
CA SER A 255 29.93 -11.02 14.18
C SER A 255 30.29 -10.78 15.65
N ILE A 256 29.86 -9.63 16.20
CA ILE A 256 30.07 -9.26 17.61
C ILE A 256 28.72 -9.12 18.33
N GLU A 257 28.75 -9.00 19.63
CA GLU A 257 27.58 -8.84 20.48
C GLU A 257 26.93 -7.46 20.20
N TYR A 258 25.60 -7.41 20.17
CA TYR A 258 24.86 -6.23 19.73
C TYR A 258 25.19 -4.96 20.53
N ASN A 259 25.19 -5.02 21.85
CA ASN A 259 25.44 -3.83 22.68
C ASN A 259 26.88 -3.31 22.52
N VAL A 260 27.83 -4.21 22.32
CA VAL A 260 29.24 -3.85 22.03
C VAL A 260 29.31 -3.13 20.67
N TRP A 261 28.64 -3.67 19.66
CA TRP A 261 28.57 -3.04 18.35
C TRP A 261 27.91 -1.66 18.44
N LEU A 262 26.79 -1.54 19.16
CA LEU A 262 26.02 -0.30 19.29
C LEU A 262 26.83 0.81 19.96
N ASP A 263 27.61 0.49 21.00
CA ASP A 263 28.49 1.45 21.68
C ASP A 263 29.60 1.97 20.72
N ILE A 264 30.19 1.09 19.92
CA ILE A 264 31.15 1.46 18.89
C ILE A 264 30.52 2.33 17.82
N HIS A 265 29.35 1.92 17.32
CA HIS A 265 28.59 2.65 16.31
C HIS A 265 28.25 4.06 16.77
N ASN A 266 27.67 4.21 17.97
CA ASN A 266 27.32 5.50 18.54
C ASN A 266 28.53 6.41 18.75
N SER A 267 29.68 5.85 19.11
CA SER A 267 30.94 6.61 19.31
C SER A 267 31.52 7.15 18.00
N ASN A 268 31.16 6.53 16.87
CA ASN A 268 31.65 6.90 15.54
C ASN A 268 30.63 7.70 14.73
N LEU A 269 29.42 7.93 15.25
CA LEU A 269 28.38 8.70 14.56
C LEU A 269 28.87 10.13 14.32
N ILE A 270 28.93 10.53 13.06
CA ILE A 270 29.14 11.90 12.64
C ILE A 270 27.75 12.52 12.43
N GLU A 271 27.38 13.47 13.26
CA GLU A 271 26.11 14.18 13.10
C GLU A 271 26.10 14.89 11.74
N SER A 272 25.11 14.56 10.92
CA SER A 272 24.87 15.29 9.68
C SER A 272 24.37 16.69 10.01
N SER A 273 24.84 17.71 9.28
CA SER A 273 24.25 19.06 9.35
C SER A 273 22.75 18.99 9.04
N GLU A 274 21.94 19.77 9.77
CA GLU A 274 20.48 19.84 9.53
C GLU A 274 20.13 20.25 8.07
N ASN A 275 21.03 20.91 7.37
CA ASN A 275 20.87 21.34 6.00
C ASN A 275 21.27 20.30 4.96
N GLU A 276 21.92 19.21 5.35
CA GLU A 276 22.28 18.15 4.42
C GLU A 276 21.04 17.33 4.03
N ARG A 277 20.92 17.07 2.73
CA ARG A 277 19.77 16.36 2.16
C ARG A 277 20.19 15.01 1.58
N ARG A 278 19.32 14.04 1.72
CA ARG A 278 19.38 12.74 1.08
C ARG A 278 18.35 12.70 -0.05
N ILE A 279 18.82 12.41 -1.25
CA ILE A 279 17.97 12.24 -2.41
C ILE A 279 18.01 10.78 -2.81
N VAL A 280 16.85 10.14 -2.87
CA VAL A 280 16.72 8.73 -3.23
C VAL A 280 15.44 8.51 -4.03
N THR A 281 15.51 7.67 -5.05
CA THR A 281 14.36 7.30 -5.88
C THR A 281 14.08 5.82 -5.74
N PHE A 282 12.84 5.49 -5.39
CA PHE A 282 12.33 4.13 -5.37
C PHE A 282 11.41 3.91 -6.57
N GLN A 283 11.44 2.69 -7.10
CA GLN A 283 10.54 2.23 -8.16
C GLN A 283 9.86 0.95 -7.74
N ALA A 284 8.53 0.94 -7.85
CA ALA A 284 7.69 -0.24 -7.66
C ALA A 284 6.85 -0.45 -8.91
N GLU A 285 6.79 -1.67 -9.40
CA GLU A 285 6.04 -2.02 -10.60
C GLU A 285 4.92 -2.98 -10.24
N ASN A 286 3.75 -2.74 -10.81
CA ASN A 286 2.57 -3.59 -10.66
C ASN A 286 2.17 -3.81 -9.19
N VAL A 287 1.98 -2.72 -8.46
CA VAL A 287 1.57 -2.69 -7.06
C VAL A 287 0.32 -1.83 -6.87
N HIS A 288 -0.52 -2.19 -5.92
CA HIS A 288 -1.77 -1.48 -5.64
C HIS A 288 -1.61 -0.30 -4.65
N ASP A 289 -0.45 -0.19 -4.00
CA ASP A 289 -0.14 0.91 -3.09
C ASP A 289 1.37 1.13 -2.96
N PHE A 290 1.76 2.26 -2.35
CA PHE A 290 3.14 2.63 -2.09
C PHE A 290 3.26 3.25 -0.70
N ALA A 291 3.98 2.58 0.21
CA ALA A 291 4.25 3.05 1.55
C ALA A 291 5.76 3.32 1.74
N TRP A 292 6.10 4.08 2.77
CA TRP A 292 7.47 4.30 3.18
C TRP A 292 7.58 4.57 4.68
N VAL A 293 8.76 4.29 5.22
CA VAL A 293 9.12 4.59 6.60
C VAL A 293 10.48 5.28 6.64
N ALA A 294 10.68 6.18 7.61
CA ALA A 294 11.97 6.80 7.81
C ALA A 294 12.22 7.10 9.30
N SER A 295 13.43 6.85 9.77
CA SER A 295 13.86 7.15 11.12
C SER A 295 15.34 7.52 11.15
N LYS A 296 15.73 8.35 12.13
CA LYS A 296 17.14 8.66 12.42
C LYS A 296 17.82 7.54 13.22
N ASP A 297 17.01 6.67 13.82
CA ASP A 297 17.46 5.61 14.74
C ASP A 297 17.38 4.20 14.12
N PHE A 298 17.10 4.11 12.80
CA PHE A 298 17.09 2.83 12.11
C PHE A 298 18.48 2.23 11.98
N LEU A 299 18.53 0.92 12.23
CA LEU A 299 19.61 0.01 11.88
C LEU A 299 19.17 -0.87 10.71
N TYR A 300 20.12 -1.48 10.02
CA TYR A 300 19.86 -2.26 8.82
C TYR A 300 20.54 -3.62 8.83
N GLU A 301 19.79 -4.63 8.40
CA GLU A 301 20.31 -5.92 7.98
C GLU A 301 19.75 -6.30 6.61
N GLY A 302 20.52 -6.99 5.79
CA GLY A 302 20.10 -7.42 4.46
C GLY A 302 20.54 -8.84 4.15
N GLY A 303 19.73 -9.53 3.37
CA GLY A 303 19.98 -10.90 2.93
C GLY A 303 19.29 -11.23 1.61
N LEU A 304 19.31 -12.50 1.27
CA LEU A 304 18.64 -13.05 0.09
C LEU A 304 17.66 -14.15 0.52
N SER A 305 16.56 -14.29 -0.21
CA SER A 305 15.68 -15.46 -0.13
C SER A 305 16.49 -16.77 -0.32
N LYS A 306 15.93 -17.90 0.09
CA LYS A 306 16.62 -19.19 -0.02
C LYS A 306 16.97 -19.60 -1.45
N ASP A 307 16.22 -19.12 -2.44
CA ASP A 307 16.53 -19.34 -3.86
C ASP A 307 17.47 -18.26 -4.45
N GLY A 308 17.87 -17.27 -3.67
CA GLY A 308 18.83 -16.22 -4.03
C GLY A 308 18.28 -15.13 -4.94
N LYS A 309 16.94 -15.07 -5.19
CA LYS A 309 16.36 -14.15 -6.19
C LYS A 309 15.78 -12.89 -5.57
N THR A 310 15.15 -12.99 -4.39
CA THR A 310 14.52 -11.87 -3.72
C THR A 310 15.45 -11.31 -2.66
N LYS A 311 15.67 -10.00 -2.68
CA LYS A 311 16.37 -9.29 -1.60
C LYS A 311 15.45 -9.17 -0.39
N VAL A 312 15.97 -9.47 0.79
CA VAL A 312 15.26 -9.33 2.06
C VAL A 312 15.96 -8.26 2.87
N HIS A 313 15.25 -7.20 3.21
CA HIS A 313 15.73 -6.07 3.99
C HIS A 313 15.02 -6.02 5.33
N VAL A 314 15.74 -5.65 6.39
CA VAL A 314 15.19 -5.45 7.72
C VAL A 314 15.69 -4.12 8.25
N LEU A 315 14.77 -3.24 8.66
CA LEU A 315 15.08 -1.97 9.31
C LEU A 315 14.34 -1.90 10.64
N TYR A 316 15.05 -1.55 11.70
CA TYR A 316 14.50 -1.51 13.05
C TYR A 316 15.15 -0.42 13.90
N ASP A 317 14.38 0.11 14.87
CA ASP A 317 14.92 1.05 15.85
C ASP A 317 16.04 0.42 16.67
N LYS A 318 17.11 1.17 16.89
CA LYS A 318 18.28 0.70 17.66
C LYS A 318 17.93 0.21 19.06
N GLN A 319 16.83 0.67 19.68
CA GLN A 319 16.36 0.19 20.97
C GLN A 319 15.78 -1.24 20.91
N ARG A 320 15.45 -1.72 19.72
CA ARG A 320 14.94 -3.06 19.47
C ARG A 320 16.04 -4.09 19.15
N GLY A 321 17.28 -3.63 18.95
CA GLY A 321 18.36 -4.43 18.36
C GLY A 321 18.64 -5.74 19.07
N GLU A 322 18.56 -5.83 20.40
CA GLU A 322 18.76 -7.09 21.12
C GLU A 322 17.83 -8.22 20.66
N ASN A 323 16.58 -7.88 20.30
CA ASN A 323 15.57 -8.85 19.91
C ASN A 323 15.47 -9.02 18.39
N TRP A 324 15.86 -7.99 17.63
CA TRP A 324 15.69 -7.97 16.17
C TRP A 324 16.92 -8.46 15.40
N THR A 325 18.13 -8.14 15.87
CA THR A 325 19.37 -8.47 15.17
C THR A 325 19.50 -9.97 14.90
N LYS A 326 19.75 -10.35 13.66
CA LYS A 326 19.77 -11.72 13.11
C LYS A 326 18.39 -12.40 13.08
N VAL A 327 17.59 -12.18 14.11
CA VAL A 327 16.35 -12.92 14.37
C VAL A 327 15.31 -12.60 13.31
N VAL A 328 15.05 -11.30 13.05
CA VAL A 328 13.99 -10.89 12.13
C VAL A 328 14.39 -11.15 10.68
N LEU A 329 15.65 -10.97 10.31
CA LEU A 329 16.12 -11.32 8.97
C LEU A 329 15.94 -12.81 8.67
N GLU A 330 16.34 -13.68 9.61
CA GLU A 330 16.18 -15.14 9.46
C GLU A 330 14.70 -15.53 9.37
N ARG A 331 13.84 -14.99 10.25
CA ARG A 331 12.39 -15.23 10.23
C ARG A 331 11.76 -14.75 8.93
N SER A 332 12.16 -13.59 8.42
CA SER A 332 11.66 -13.04 7.15
C SER A 332 12.02 -13.95 5.96
N ILE A 333 13.28 -14.44 5.90
CA ILE A 333 13.71 -15.38 4.85
C ILE A 333 12.94 -16.71 4.97
N ASN A 334 12.71 -17.20 6.19
CA ASN A 334 11.99 -18.44 6.43
C ASN A 334 10.50 -18.31 6.07
N ALA A 335 9.86 -17.21 6.47
CA ALA A 335 8.47 -16.89 6.13
C ALA A 335 8.25 -16.84 4.62
N LEU A 336 9.11 -16.07 3.91
CA LEU A 336 9.05 -15.98 2.45
C LEU A 336 9.19 -17.36 1.79
N ASN A 337 10.20 -18.14 2.20
CA ASN A 337 10.41 -19.48 1.65
C ASN A 337 9.23 -20.43 1.92
N TRP A 338 8.61 -20.34 3.10
CA TRP A 338 7.45 -21.15 3.46
C TRP A 338 6.24 -20.79 2.59
N LEU A 339 5.95 -19.51 2.42
CA LEU A 339 4.85 -19.04 1.56
C LEU A 339 5.09 -19.40 0.10
N GLU A 340 6.31 -19.26 -0.42
CA GLU A 340 6.64 -19.67 -1.79
C GLU A 340 6.40 -21.17 -2.04
N GLN A 341 6.67 -22.03 -1.06
CA GLN A 341 6.42 -23.44 -1.17
C GLN A 341 4.93 -23.78 -1.18
N LYS A 342 4.10 -22.97 -0.55
CA LYS A 342 2.65 -23.20 -0.42
C LYS A 342 1.85 -22.57 -1.56
N PHE A 343 2.18 -21.34 -1.94
CA PHE A 343 1.34 -20.49 -2.79
C PHE A 343 2.02 -20.06 -4.09
N GLY A 344 3.26 -20.45 -4.31
CA GLY A 344 4.01 -20.09 -5.51
C GLY A 344 5.03 -18.97 -5.27
N LYS A 345 5.75 -18.61 -6.34
CA LYS A 345 6.86 -17.68 -6.26
C LYS A 345 6.40 -16.27 -5.91
N TYR A 346 7.15 -15.63 -5.00
CA TYR A 346 7.01 -14.22 -4.71
C TYR A 346 7.32 -13.40 -5.96
N PRO A 347 6.41 -12.49 -6.40
CA PRO A 347 6.53 -11.87 -7.73
C PRO A 347 7.46 -10.66 -7.76
N TYR A 348 7.88 -10.13 -6.60
CA TYR A 348 8.62 -8.89 -6.52
C TYR A 348 10.12 -9.12 -6.26
N PRO A 349 11.00 -8.17 -6.64
CA PRO A 349 12.45 -8.34 -6.54
C PRO A 349 13.00 -8.18 -5.11
N GLN A 350 12.21 -7.63 -4.19
CA GLN A 350 12.59 -7.41 -2.81
C GLN A 350 11.38 -7.46 -1.87
N ILE A 351 11.65 -7.66 -0.57
CA ILE A 351 10.71 -7.45 0.52
C ILE A 351 11.45 -6.83 1.71
N THR A 352 10.83 -5.83 2.32
CA THR A 352 11.39 -5.14 3.49
C THR A 352 10.47 -5.35 4.70
N THR A 353 11.05 -5.80 5.81
CA THR A 353 10.38 -5.79 7.13
C THR A 353 10.89 -4.60 7.93
N THR A 354 9.99 -3.75 8.42
CA THR A 354 10.37 -2.60 9.24
C THR A 354 9.71 -2.64 10.62
N ASP A 355 10.43 -2.13 11.62
CA ASP A 355 9.83 -1.87 12.92
C ASP A 355 8.89 -0.66 12.81
N ARG A 356 7.63 -0.82 13.23
CA ARG A 356 6.66 0.27 13.29
C ARG A 356 6.58 0.95 14.65
N ILE A 357 7.37 0.51 15.63
CA ILE A 357 7.42 0.98 17.02
C ILE A 357 6.15 0.65 17.83
N LYS A 358 4.96 0.83 17.25
CA LYS A 358 3.67 0.44 17.87
C LYS A 358 3.31 -1.02 17.58
N SER A 359 2.37 -1.59 18.33
CA SER A 359 1.88 -2.97 18.16
C SER A 359 1.11 -3.16 16.86
N GLY A 360 0.95 -4.41 16.42
CA GLY A 360 0.29 -4.80 15.17
C GLY A 360 1.24 -4.86 13.98
N GLY A 361 0.72 -5.11 12.80
CA GLY A 361 1.46 -5.12 11.56
C GLY A 361 0.77 -4.36 10.45
N MET A 362 1.41 -4.26 9.27
CA MET A 362 0.88 -3.73 8.03
C MET A 362 1.63 -4.31 6.84
N GLU A 363 0.89 -4.57 5.78
CA GLU A 363 1.21 -5.44 4.65
C GLU A 363 1.41 -4.72 3.31
N TYR A 364 2.00 -3.55 3.29
CA TYR A 364 2.19 -2.83 2.01
C TYR A 364 3.05 -3.62 1.02
N PRO A 365 2.78 -3.49 -0.29
CA PRO A 365 3.57 -4.16 -1.31
C PRO A 365 5.07 -3.92 -1.12
N MET A 366 5.84 -5.01 -1.00
CA MET A 366 7.28 -5.01 -0.77
C MET A 366 7.77 -4.33 0.52
N LEU A 367 6.87 -3.86 1.39
CA LEU A 367 7.19 -3.19 2.65
C LEU A 367 6.19 -3.57 3.74
N VAL A 368 6.54 -4.43 4.65
CA VAL A 368 5.71 -4.74 5.82
C VAL A 368 6.22 -4.02 7.06
N MET A 369 5.31 -3.59 7.91
CA MET A 369 5.61 -2.86 9.14
C MET A 369 5.19 -3.71 10.34
N ASN A 370 6.15 -4.17 11.14
CA ASN A 370 5.92 -5.07 12.26
C ASN A 370 6.16 -4.37 13.59
N GLY A 371 5.23 -4.47 14.52
CA GLY A 371 5.39 -3.96 15.89
C GLY A 371 6.17 -4.89 16.81
N ARG A 372 6.55 -6.06 16.34
CA ARG A 372 7.27 -7.11 17.09
C ARG A 372 8.12 -7.96 16.15
N ASP A 373 9.11 -8.63 16.75
CA ASP A 373 9.98 -9.64 16.10
C ASP A 373 9.29 -11.00 15.88
N SER A 374 8.01 -11.16 16.24
CA SER A 374 7.27 -12.43 16.22
C SER A 374 7.23 -13.07 14.82
N GLU A 375 7.63 -14.34 14.75
CA GLU A 375 7.58 -15.13 13.53
C GLU A 375 6.16 -15.24 12.97
N SER A 376 5.15 -15.45 13.82
CA SER A 376 3.76 -15.52 13.39
C SER A 376 3.27 -14.20 12.80
N LEU A 377 3.69 -13.05 13.34
CA LEU A 377 3.36 -11.76 12.77
C LEU A 377 4.03 -11.57 11.39
N ILE A 378 5.31 -11.93 11.26
CA ILE A 378 6.02 -11.82 9.97
C ILE A 378 5.35 -12.70 8.90
N VAL A 379 5.00 -13.94 9.25
CA VAL A 379 4.29 -14.85 8.33
C VAL A 379 2.92 -14.30 7.95
N HIS A 380 2.21 -13.68 8.90
CA HIS A 380 0.92 -13.04 8.68
C HIS A 380 1.05 -11.89 7.68
N GLU A 381 1.88 -10.89 7.96
CA GLU A 381 2.06 -9.73 7.07
C GLU A 381 2.60 -10.12 5.68
N TYR A 382 3.44 -11.16 5.60
CA TYR A 382 3.89 -11.69 4.30
C TYR A 382 2.79 -12.48 3.58
N GLY A 383 1.87 -13.09 4.33
CA GLY A 383 0.72 -13.82 3.80
C GLY A 383 -0.23 -12.91 3.02
N HIS A 384 -0.47 -11.70 3.52
CA HIS A 384 -1.28 -10.70 2.84
C HIS A 384 -0.80 -10.36 1.42
N ILE A 385 0.50 -10.52 1.13
CA ILE A 385 1.01 -10.30 -0.24
C ILE A 385 0.41 -11.33 -1.21
N TYR A 386 0.15 -12.54 -0.76
CA TYR A 386 -0.45 -13.59 -1.58
C TYR A 386 -1.97 -13.50 -1.67
N PHE A 387 -2.63 -13.07 -0.59
CA PHE A 387 -4.09 -13.04 -0.51
C PHE A 387 -4.70 -11.67 -0.82
N TYR A 388 -3.87 -10.61 -0.77
CA TYR A 388 -4.26 -9.26 -1.17
C TYR A 388 -3.28 -8.64 -2.17
N GLY A 389 -1.99 -8.56 -1.85
CA GLY A 389 -1.01 -7.82 -2.63
C GLY A 389 -0.90 -8.23 -4.11
N ILE A 390 -1.14 -9.53 -4.43
CA ILE A 390 -1.14 -10.07 -5.80
C ILE A 390 -2.53 -9.99 -6.43
N LEU A 391 -3.60 -10.08 -5.65
CA LEU A 391 -4.98 -10.21 -6.13
C LEU A 391 -5.69 -8.86 -6.20
N ALA A 392 -5.36 -7.93 -5.30
CA ALA A 392 -6.01 -6.63 -5.10
C ALA A 392 -7.54 -6.71 -5.09
N ASN A 393 -8.06 -7.66 -4.32
CA ASN A 393 -9.49 -7.78 -4.04
C ASN A 393 -10.00 -6.54 -3.30
N ASN A 394 -11.30 -6.29 -3.38
CA ASN A 394 -11.94 -5.17 -2.70
C ASN A 394 -12.06 -5.46 -1.19
N GLU A 395 -11.10 -4.98 -0.40
CA GLU A 395 -11.10 -5.17 1.05
C GLU A 395 -12.06 -4.27 1.80
N VAL A 396 -12.59 -3.25 1.16
CA VAL A 396 -13.65 -2.41 1.76
C VAL A 396 -14.90 -3.24 1.99
N ASP A 397 -15.25 -4.09 1.01
CA ASP A 397 -16.47 -4.90 1.04
C ASP A 397 -16.21 -6.35 1.47
N GLU A 398 -15.05 -6.91 1.13
CA GLU A 398 -14.73 -8.34 1.27
C GLU A 398 -13.39 -8.58 1.98
N ALA A 399 -13.12 -7.86 3.08
CA ALA A 399 -11.88 -8.01 3.87
C ALA A 399 -11.56 -9.45 4.29
N TRP A 400 -12.57 -10.33 4.36
CA TRP A 400 -12.39 -11.76 4.70
C TRP A 400 -11.56 -12.53 3.67
N LEU A 401 -11.53 -12.10 2.40
CA LEU A 401 -10.72 -12.72 1.35
C LEU A 401 -9.22 -12.58 1.64
N ASP A 402 -8.83 -11.48 2.24
CA ASP A 402 -7.46 -11.26 2.71
C ASP A 402 -7.28 -11.72 4.16
N GLU A 403 -7.85 -11.01 5.11
CA GLU A 403 -7.65 -11.22 6.55
C GLU A 403 -8.01 -12.62 7.02
N GLY A 404 -9.11 -13.17 6.49
CA GLY A 404 -9.57 -14.51 6.85
C GLY A 404 -8.64 -15.61 6.33
N LEU A 405 -8.19 -15.50 5.07
CA LEU A 405 -7.29 -16.48 4.46
C LEU A 405 -5.88 -16.37 5.07
N THR A 406 -5.37 -15.17 5.26
CA THR A 406 -4.07 -14.90 5.88
C THR A 406 -4.03 -15.39 7.31
N THR A 407 -5.04 -15.09 8.13
CA THR A 407 -5.13 -15.60 9.51
C THR A 407 -5.17 -17.13 9.56
N ASN A 408 -5.93 -17.78 8.66
CA ASN A 408 -5.99 -19.23 8.61
C ASN A 408 -4.64 -19.90 8.31
N GLN A 409 -3.72 -19.22 7.60
CA GLN A 409 -2.40 -19.76 7.31
C GLN A 409 -1.41 -19.58 8.48
N THR A 410 -1.67 -18.67 9.41
CA THR A 410 -0.77 -18.36 10.54
C THR A 410 -1.17 -19.07 11.84
N THR A 411 -2.28 -19.79 11.86
CA THR A 411 -2.76 -20.64 12.98
C THR A 411 -2.44 -22.11 12.76
#